data_91d71aa284254470c1f66bea51b61b04
#
_entry.id   91d71aa284254470c1f66bea51b61b04
#
_cell.length_a   1.000
_cell.length_b   1.000
_cell.length_c   1.000
_cell.angle_alpha   90.00
_cell.angle_beta   90.00
_cell.angle_gamma   90.00
#
_symmetry.space_group_name_H-M   'P 1'
#
loop_
_entity.id
_entity.type
_entity.pdbx_description
1 polymer ?
#
loop_
_entity_poly.entity_id
_entity_poly.type
_entity_poly.pdbx_seq_one_letter_code
_entity_poly.pdbx_strand_id
1 'polypeptide(L)'
;MAPTAAIFAVHQLLRGSAGTFRVQAVSLLRRPTAVHLCTPNCRKMASRRKTDHLERTVNNFRHEIISQAKVCGIVNESETVKRLRLVVENSEFSFKAGQWVDFFIPGGPKVGGFSICSSPGLLEREGVLELAVKYSKHPPAQWIHTQCTLDSEVALRVGGDFFFDPQPTDPSVDLLLIAGGVGINPLHSILLHIVDLHRLRRSSGSGYEPGLLRLCFSGKNTKELLFKKTITELAKEFSGRIKCTFHVTQQTSDICEELRPYVTVGRITEQSLADQVSKDCLCYICGPPPMIKAVSQQLENLGVPKECIHFEKWW
;
A
#
# COMPACT_ATOMS: atom_id res chain seq x y z
N MET A 1 -13.90 -37.27 17.51
CA MET A 1 -14.39 -37.54 16.14
C MET A 1 -14.47 -36.23 15.40
N ALA A 2 -13.51 -35.98 14.56
CA ALA A 2 -13.48 -34.82 13.69
C ALA A 2 -14.22 -35.11 12.37
N PRO A 3 -14.72 -34.12 11.66
CA PRO A 3 -14.81 -34.20 10.22
C PRO A 3 -13.80 -33.29 9.54
N THR A 4 -12.77 -33.91 9.02
CA THR A 4 -11.85 -33.47 7.99
C THR A 4 -12.62 -33.41 6.66
N ALA A 5 -12.91 -32.22 6.13
CA ALA A 5 -13.31 -32.07 4.73
C ALA A 5 -13.46 -30.59 4.33
N ALA A 6 -12.36 -29.90 4.05
CA ALA A 6 -12.40 -28.63 3.31
C ALA A 6 -11.04 -28.21 2.67
N ILE A 7 -10.05 -29.10 2.57
CA ILE A 7 -8.70 -28.74 2.05
C ILE A 7 -8.45 -29.23 0.61
N PHE A 8 -9.43 -29.80 -0.10
CA PHE A 8 -9.18 -30.49 -1.39
C PHE A 8 -9.58 -29.74 -2.68
N ALA A 9 -9.85 -28.45 -2.64
CA ALA A 9 -10.35 -27.76 -3.83
C ALA A 9 -9.33 -26.86 -4.59
N VAL A 10 -8.07 -26.75 -4.16
CA VAL A 10 -7.10 -25.83 -4.81
C VAL A 10 -6.03 -26.54 -5.65
N HIS A 11 -5.92 -27.88 -5.58
CA HIS A 11 -4.80 -28.61 -6.22
C HIS A 11 -5.12 -29.32 -7.54
N GLN A 12 -6.29 -29.14 -8.16
CA GLN A 12 -6.68 -29.90 -9.35
C GLN A 12 -6.77 -29.14 -10.67
N LEU A 13 -6.18 -27.96 -10.81
CA LEU A 13 -6.22 -27.20 -12.09
C LEU A 13 -4.90 -27.18 -12.89
N LEU A 14 -3.97 -28.10 -12.60
CA LEU A 14 -2.72 -28.19 -13.37
C LEU A 14 -2.36 -29.64 -13.75
N ARG A 15 -3.25 -30.39 -14.42
CA ARG A 15 -2.85 -31.56 -15.24
C ARG A 15 -3.96 -31.95 -16.20
N GLY A 16 -3.67 -31.84 -17.51
CA GLY A 16 -4.49 -32.39 -18.61
C GLY A 16 -3.93 -31.90 -19.92
N SER A 17 -3.19 -32.62 -20.49
CA SER A 17 -2.94 -33.75 -21.38
C SER A 17 -2.68 -33.26 -22.81
N ALA A 18 -1.48 -33.60 -23.28
CA ALA A 18 -1.07 -33.53 -24.70
C ALA A 18 -1.95 -34.45 -25.55
N GLY A 19 -2.53 -33.89 -26.59
CA GLY A 19 -3.21 -34.62 -27.66
C GLY A 19 -2.71 -34.13 -29.01
N THR A 20 -1.85 -34.95 -29.62
CA THR A 20 -1.37 -34.81 -31.00
C THR A 20 -2.49 -35.09 -31.98
N PHE A 21 -2.78 -34.16 -32.89
CA PHE A 21 -3.47 -34.46 -34.16
C PHE A 21 -2.66 -33.95 -35.36
N ARG A 22 -2.24 -34.89 -36.17
CA ARG A 22 -1.69 -34.72 -37.51
C ARG A 22 -2.85 -34.47 -38.49
N VAL A 23 -2.81 -33.44 -39.31
CA VAL A 23 -3.60 -33.36 -40.53
C VAL A 23 -2.74 -32.79 -41.68
N GLN A 24 -2.88 -33.47 -42.80
CA GLN A 24 -2.10 -33.36 -44.02
C GLN A 24 -2.33 -32.07 -44.81
N ALA A 25 -1.30 -31.71 -45.55
CA ALA A 25 -1.30 -30.67 -46.56
C ALA A 25 -2.11 -31.05 -47.80
N VAL A 26 -2.89 -30.13 -48.35
CA VAL A 26 -3.30 -30.15 -49.78
C VAL A 26 -3.07 -28.73 -50.34
N SER A 27 -2.18 -28.67 -51.31
CA SER A 27 -1.89 -27.50 -52.14
C SER A 27 -2.97 -27.31 -53.20
N LEU A 28 -3.43 -26.09 -53.47
CA LEU A 28 -3.90 -25.68 -54.79
C LEU A 28 -3.72 -24.15 -54.97
N LEU A 29 -2.91 -23.84 -55.97
CA LEU A 29 -2.65 -22.54 -56.57
C LEU A 29 -3.90 -21.95 -57.24
N ARG A 30 -4.16 -20.65 -57.05
CA ARG A 30 -4.58 -19.69 -58.09
C ARG A 30 -4.53 -18.24 -57.59
N ARG A 31 -3.73 -17.40 -58.22
CA ARG A 31 -3.88 -15.93 -58.25
C ARG A 31 -4.96 -15.56 -59.26
N PRO A 32 -5.76 -14.47 -59.07
CA PRO A 32 -5.36 -13.19 -59.68
C PRO A 32 -5.79 -11.89 -58.93
N THR A 33 -5.08 -10.86 -59.34
CA THR A 33 -5.45 -9.44 -59.50
C THR A 33 -5.88 -8.60 -58.27
N ALA A 34 -5.03 -7.59 -58.11
CA ALA A 34 -5.19 -6.45 -57.18
C ALA A 34 -6.41 -5.57 -57.53
N VAL A 35 -7.19 -5.24 -56.53
CA VAL A 35 -8.05 -4.03 -56.51
C VAL A 35 -7.71 -3.24 -55.26
N HIS A 36 -7.14 -2.05 -55.45
CA HIS A 36 -6.94 -1.07 -54.37
C HIS A 36 -8.30 -0.53 -53.91
N LEU A 37 -8.67 -0.86 -52.70
CA LEU A 37 -9.72 -0.18 -51.95
C LEU A 37 -9.10 0.38 -50.69
N CYS A 38 -8.96 1.72 -50.67
CA CYS A 38 -8.68 2.48 -49.48
C CYS A 38 -9.74 2.20 -48.39
N THR A 39 -9.37 1.52 -47.31
CA THR A 39 -10.19 1.46 -46.11
C THR A 39 -9.60 2.44 -45.08
N PRO A 40 -10.43 3.29 -44.44
CA PRO A 40 -9.97 4.22 -43.41
C PRO A 40 -9.45 3.43 -42.21
N ASN A 41 -8.25 3.82 -41.79
CA ASN A 41 -7.52 3.29 -40.64
C ASN A 41 -8.35 3.49 -39.35
N CYS A 42 -9.24 2.57 -39.06
CA CYS A 42 -9.85 2.45 -37.75
C CYS A 42 -8.82 1.82 -36.79
N ARG A 43 -7.92 2.66 -36.24
CA ARG A 43 -7.12 2.27 -35.09
C ARG A 43 -8.08 1.96 -33.95
N LYS A 44 -8.45 0.70 -33.78
CA LYS A 44 -9.01 0.18 -32.54
C LYS A 44 -7.97 0.50 -31.45
N MET A 45 -8.22 1.55 -30.68
CA MET A 45 -7.56 1.73 -29.40
C MET A 45 -7.88 0.48 -28.59
N ALA A 46 -6.92 -0.47 -28.55
CA ALA A 46 -6.99 -1.58 -27.61
C ALA A 46 -7.12 -0.93 -26.22
N SER A 47 -8.28 -1.03 -25.60
CA SER A 47 -8.47 -0.65 -24.22
C SER A 47 -7.44 -1.45 -23.42
N ARG A 48 -6.45 -0.79 -22.84
CA ARG A 48 -5.48 -1.40 -21.95
C ARG A 48 -6.29 -2.11 -20.86
N ARG A 49 -6.38 -3.43 -20.91
CA ARG A 49 -6.97 -4.22 -19.82
C ARG A 49 -6.26 -3.79 -18.55
N LYS A 50 -7.01 -3.30 -17.57
CA LYS A 50 -6.47 -3.07 -16.24
C LYS A 50 -6.09 -4.45 -15.72
N THR A 51 -4.79 -4.72 -15.62
CA THR A 51 -4.27 -5.96 -15.08
C THR A 51 -4.74 -6.12 -13.63
N ASP A 52 -5.10 -7.33 -13.24
CA ASP A 52 -5.51 -7.66 -11.87
C ASP A 52 -4.37 -7.42 -10.87
N HIS A 53 -4.70 -7.30 -9.58
CA HIS A 53 -3.70 -7.12 -8.51
C HIS A 53 -2.63 -8.23 -8.55
N LEU A 54 -3.04 -9.49 -8.63
CA LEU A 54 -2.11 -10.63 -8.68
C LEU A 54 -1.17 -10.58 -9.89
N GLU A 55 -1.67 -10.17 -11.07
CA GLU A 55 -0.85 -10.03 -12.27
C GLU A 55 0.18 -8.90 -12.13
N ARG A 56 -0.23 -7.77 -11.55
CA ARG A 56 0.68 -6.61 -11.37
C ARG A 56 1.77 -6.86 -10.34
N THR A 57 1.51 -7.69 -9.36
CA THR A 57 2.41 -7.97 -8.24
C THR A 57 2.99 -9.38 -8.28
N VAL A 58 2.98 -10.04 -9.46
CA VAL A 58 3.46 -11.42 -9.63
C VAL A 58 4.91 -11.62 -9.20
N ASN A 59 5.74 -10.60 -9.36
CA ASN A 59 7.16 -10.62 -9.02
C ASN A 59 7.47 -10.15 -7.59
N ASN A 60 6.46 -9.66 -6.85
CA ASN A 60 6.66 -9.26 -5.46
C ASN A 60 6.69 -10.46 -4.54
N PHE A 61 7.48 -10.36 -3.50
CA PHE A 61 7.53 -11.34 -2.42
C PHE A 61 6.14 -11.54 -1.80
N ARG A 62 5.81 -12.78 -1.45
CA ARG A 62 4.63 -13.16 -0.68
C ARG A 62 4.99 -14.22 0.34
N HIS A 63 4.44 -14.08 1.52
CA HIS A 63 4.46 -15.15 2.50
C HIS A 63 3.66 -16.37 2.02
N GLU A 64 4.03 -17.56 2.45
CA GLU A 64 3.27 -18.78 2.13
C GLU A 64 1.98 -18.86 2.94
N ILE A 65 1.95 -18.25 4.13
CA ILE A 65 0.84 -18.30 5.07
C ILE A 65 -0.33 -17.48 4.55
N ILE A 66 -1.47 -18.13 4.39
CA ILE A 66 -2.78 -17.50 4.23
C ILE A 66 -3.54 -17.70 5.55
N SER A 67 -3.91 -16.62 6.23
CA SER A 67 -4.65 -16.68 7.48
C SER A 67 -6.09 -16.25 7.29
N GLN A 68 -7.01 -16.90 7.97
CA GLN A 68 -8.35 -16.37 8.18
C GLN A 68 -8.27 -15.16 9.10
N ALA A 69 -9.16 -14.21 8.86
CA ALA A 69 -9.28 -13.01 9.67
C ALA A 69 -10.75 -12.57 9.75
N LYS A 70 -11.11 -12.00 10.89
CA LYS A 70 -12.47 -11.53 11.16
C LYS A 70 -12.49 -10.03 11.39
N VAL A 71 -13.44 -9.34 10.77
CA VAL A 71 -13.64 -7.90 10.96
C VAL A 71 -14.19 -7.62 12.34
N CYS A 72 -13.42 -6.98 13.21
CA CYS A 72 -13.82 -6.58 14.56
C CYS A 72 -14.06 -5.07 14.70
N GLY A 73 -13.82 -4.28 13.68
CA GLY A 73 -14.08 -2.84 13.70
C GLY A 73 -14.13 -2.24 12.28
N ILE A 74 -15.01 -1.26 12.10
CA ILE A 74 -15.16 -0.50 10.87
C ILE A 74 -15.32 0.98 11.23
N VAL A 75 -14.47 1.84 10.68
CA VAL A 75 -14.49 3.29 10.90
C VAL A 75 -14.42 4.02 9.56
N ASN A 76 -15.20 5.08 9.38
CA ASN A 76 -15.05 5.99 8.25
C ASN A 76 -13.92 6.99 8.55
N GLU A 77 -12.77 6.81 7.92
CA GLU A 77 -11.63 7.74 8.04
C GLU A 77 -11.87 9.04 7.25
N SER A 78 -12.59 8.94 6.14
CA SER A 78 -13.10 10.06 5.35
C SER A 78 -14.38 9.63 4.63
N GLU A 79 -14.98 10.54 3.84
CA GLU A 79 -16.15 10.22 3.00
C GLU A 79 -15.88 9.06 2.02
N THR A 80 -14.62 8.88 1.62
CA THR A 80 -14.22 7.92 0.59
C THR A 80 -13.37 6.77 1.10
N VAL A 81 -12.99 6.76 2.39
CA VAL A 81 -12.09 5.75 2.97
C VAL A 81 -12.70 5.12 4.21
N LYS A 82 -12.81 3.79 4.20
CA LYS A 82 -13.14 2.99 5.38
C LYS A 82 -11.88 2.32 5.94
N ARG A 83 -11.71 2.37 7.26
CA ARG A 83 -10.71 1.59 7.97
C ARG A 83 -11.36 0.36 8.59
N LEU A 84 -10.80 -0.81 8.26
CA LEU A 84 -11.13 -2.09 8.86
C LEU A 84 -10.12 -2.43 9.95
N ARG A 85 -10.60 -2.98 11.04
CA ARG A 85 -9.82 -3.64 12.07
C ARG A 85 -10.10 -5.14 11.99
N LEU A 86 -9.06 -5.97 11.88
CA LEU A 86 -9.14 -7.38 11.55
C LEU A 86 -8.38 -8.20 12.60
N VAL A 87 -9.09 -9.08 13.31
CA VAL A 87 -8.45 -10.11 14.15
C VAL A 87 -7.95 -11.21 13.24
N VAL A 88 -6.66 -11.54 13.34
CA VAL A 88 -5.99 -12.59 12.56
C VAL A 88 -5.92 -13.86 13.41
N GLU A 89 -6.38 -14.99 12.86
CA GLU A 89 -6.52 -16.23 13.62
C GLU A 89 -5.19 -16.99 13.79
N ASN A 90 -4.29 -16.88 12.80
CA ASN A 90 -3.04 -17.62 12.82
C ASN A 90 -1.95 -16.84 13.57
N SER A 91 -1.43 -17.37 14.66
CA SER A 91 -0.37 -16.76 15.48
C SER A 91 0.99 -16.67 14.76
N GLU A 92 1.22 -17.45 13.69
CA GLU A 92 2.43 -17.36 12.88
C GLU A 92 2.36 -16.28 11.78
N PHE A 93 1.18 -15.67 11.60
CA PHE A 93 1.00 -14.58 10.67
C PHE A 93 1.74 -13.35 11.16
N SER A 94 2.67 -12.85 10.37
CA SER A 94 3.48 -11.68 10.69
C SER A 94 3.69 -10.81 9.46
N PHE A 95 3.99 -9.54 9.65
CA PHE A 95 4.34 -8.62 8.58
C PHE A 95 5.37 -7.60 9.05
N LYS A 96 6.04 -6.96 8.10
CA LYS A 96 6.96 -5.84 8.32
C LYS A 96 6.25 -4.51 8.03
N ALA A 97 6.60 -3.46 8.77
CA ALA A 97 5.97 -2.15 8.61
C ALA A 97 6.16 -1.59 7.19
N GLY A 98 5.06 -1.34 6.48
CA GLY A 98 5.05 -0.91 5.08
C GLY A 98 4.52 -1.95 4.10
N GLN A 99 4.45 -3.23 4.48
CA GLN A 99 3.92 -4.30 3.64
C GLN A 99 2.40 -4.19 3.44
N TRP A 100 1.90 -4.96 2.48
CA TRP A 100 0.50 -5.06 2.11
C TRP A 100 -0.01 -6.51 2.24
N VAL A 101 -1.32 -6.69 2.11
CA VAL A 101 -1.95 -8.00 2.04
C VAL A 101 -2.67 -8.22 0.71
N ASP A 102 -2.59 -9.45 0.17
CA ASP A 102 -3.64 -10.00 -0.68
C ASP A 102 -4.88 -10.18 0.19
N PHE A 103 -5.99 -9.62 -0.21
CA PHE A 103 -7.26 -9.62 0.51
C PHE A 103 -8.28 -10.46 -0.26
N PHE A 104 -8.67 -11.59 0.31
CA PHE A 104 -9.59 -12.55 -0.28
C PHE A 104 -10.97 -12.40 0.36
N ILE A 105 -11.96 -12.02 -0.44
CA ILE A 105 -13.36 -12.00 0.00
C ILE A 105 -14.02 -13.37 -0.21
N PRO A 106 -14.95 -13.81 0.66
CA PRO A 106 -15.61 -15.10 0.53
C PRO A 106 -16.32 -15.24 -0.82
N GLY A 107 -16.02 -16.31 -1.56
CA GLY A 107 -16.63 -16.60 -2.87
C GLY A 107 -16.32 -15.60 -3.99
N GLY A 108 -15.45 -14.60 -3.74
CA GLY A 108 -15.09 -13.59 -4.73
C GLY A 108 -13.99 -14.07 -5.69
N PRO A 109 -14.14 -13.85 -7.02
CA PRO A 109 -13.12 -14.26 -7.99
C PRO A 109 -11.93 -13.30 -8.09
N LYS A 110 -11.97 -12.17 -7.38
CA LYS A 110 -10.96 -11.11 -7.44
C LYS A 110 -10.30 -10.90 -6.09
N VAL A 111 -8.99 -10.77 -6.12
CA VAL A 111 -8.16 -10.49 -4.94
C VAL A 111 -7.87 -9.00 -4.85
N GLY A 112 -8.05 -8.42 -3.66
CA GLY A 112 -7.64 -7.06 -3.36
C GLY A 112 -6.17 -7.00 -2.95
N GLY A 113 -5.52 -5.86 -3.20
CA GLY A 113 -4.22 -5.55 -2.62
C GLY A 113 -4.36 -4.29 -1.78
N PHE A 114 -4.08 -4.39 -0.48
CA PHE A 114 -4.24 -3.26 0.45
C PHE A 114 -3.03 -3.17 1.37
N SER A 115 -2.38 -2.00 1.40
CA SER A 115 -1.30 -1.74 2.34
C SER A 115 -1.83 -1.75 3.77
N ILE A 116 -1.08 -2.39 4.67
CA ILE A 116 -1.37 -2.40 6.10
C ILE A 116 -1.07 -1.01 6.65
N CYS A 117 -1.97 -0.46 7.48
CA CYS A 117 -1.81 0.87 8.07
C CYS A 117 -1.52 0.86 9.57
N SER A 118 -1.58 -0.29 10.23
CA SER A 118 -1.15 -0.51 11.62
C SER A 118 0.33 -0.92 11.71
N SER A 119 0.92 -0.86 12.91
CA SER A 119 2.27 -1.39 13.14
C SER A 119 2.26 -2.91 13.31
N PRO A 120 3.39 -3.61 13.05
CA PRO A 120 3.58 -4.99 13.44
C PRO A 120 3.34 -5.24 14.94
N GLY A 121 3.77 -4.31 15.78
CA GLY A 121 3.57 -4.38 17.22
C GLY A 121 2.10 -4.41 17.66
N LEU A 122 1.16 -3.84 16.89
CA LEU A 122 -0.27 -4.01 17.17
C LEU A 122 -0.71 -5.47 16.95
N LEU A 123 -0.25 -6.10 15.86
CA LEU A 123 -0.53 -7.51 15.60
C LEU A 123 0.06 -8.41 16.70
N GLU A 124 1.31 -8.16 17.12
CA GLU A 124 1.97 -8.92 18.17
C GLU A 124 1.25 -8.84 19.53
N ARG A 125 0.78 -7.65 19.89
CA ARG A 125 0.11 -7.43 21.20
C ARG A 125 -1.35 -7.87 21.23
N GLU A 126 -2.08 -7.65 20.14
CA GLU A 126 -3.55 -7.77 20.13
C GLU A 126 -4.07 -8.79 19.10
N GLY A 127 -3.20 -9.38 18.26
CA GLY A 127 -3.63 -10.24 17.16
C GLY A 127 -4.41 -9.50 16.07
N VAL A 128 -4.24 -8.18 15.96
CA VAL A 128 -5.04 -7.30 15.09
C VAL A 128 -4.17 -6.56 14.09
N LEU A 129 -4.65 -6.46 12.85
CA LEU A 129 -4.12 -5.52 11.87
C LEU A 129 -5.21 -4.59 11.34
N GLU A 130 -4.80 -3.47 10.72
CA GLU A 130 -5.72 -2.48 10.16
C GLU A 130 -5.42 -2.18 8.70
N LEU A 131 -6.50 -2.00 7.92
CA LEU A 131 -6.46 -1.64 6.49
C LEU A 131 -7.36 -0.43 6.26
N ALA A 132 -6.85 0.66 5.68
CA ALA A 132 -7.68 1.79 5.27
C ALA A 132 -7.88 1.77 3.74
N VAL A 133 -9.11 1.50 3.32
CA VAL A 133 -9.44 1.21 1.93
C VAL A 133 -10.29 2.33 1.32
N LYS A 134 -9.78 2.93 0.24
CA LYS A 134 -10.53 3.91 -0.53
C LYS A 134 -11.55 3.22 -1.42
N TYR A 135 -12.76 3.78 -1.48
CA TYR A 135 -13.79 3.32 -2.39
C TYR A 135 -13.30 3.31 -3.84
N SER A 136 -13.54 2.23 -4.52
CA SER A 136 -13.38 2.10 -5.97
C SER A 136 -14.32 1.03 -6.51
N LYS A 137 -14.51 1.00 -7.84
CA LYS A 137 -15.31 -0.04 -8.52
C LYS A 137 -14.61 -1.40 -8.58
N HIS A 138 -13.38 -1.54 -8.06
CA HIS A 138 -12.71 -2.82 -7.92
C HIS A 138 -13.45 -3.68 -6.90
N PRO A 139 -13.82 -4.94 -7.24
CA PRO A 139 -14.74 -5.72 -6.42
C PRO A 139 -14.38 -5.83 -4.92
N PRO A 140 -13.12 -6.11 -4.52
CA PRO A 140 -12.77 -6.13 -3.08
C PRO A 140 -12.98 -4.79 -2.37
N ALA A 141 -12.61 -3.67 -3.01
CA ALA A 141 -12.84 -2.35 -2.42
C ALA A 141 -14.34 -2.00 -2.36
N GLN A 142 -15.09 -2.35 -3.40
CA GLN A 142 -16.54 -2.17 -3.40
C GLN A 142 -17.21 -3.00 -2.30
N TRP A 143 -16.84 -4.29 -2.16
CA TRP A 143 -17.35 -5.17 -1.12
C TRP A 143 -17.12 -4.59 0.28
N ILE A 144 -15.92 -4.08 0.57
CA ILE A 144 -15.61 -3.44 1.84
C ILE A 144 -16.56 -2.26 2.13
N HIS A 145 -16.91 -1.49 1.11
CA HIS A 145 -17.75 -0.30 1.30
C HIS A 145 -19.26 -0.59 1.34
N THR A 146 -19.71 -1.70 0.75
CA THR A 146 -21.16 -1.95 0.53
C THR A 146 -21.71 -3.20 1.23
N GLN A 147 -20.86 -4.18 1.56
CA GLN A 147 -21.29 -5.48 2.07
C GLN A 147 -20.58 -5.89 3.38
N CYS A 148 -19.36 -5.42 3.60
CA CYS A 148 -18.58 -5.75 4.79
C CYS A 148 -19.24 -5.20 6.06
N THR A 149 -19.42 -6.08 7.04
CA THR A 149 -19.97 -5.79 8.37
C THR A 149 -19.03 -6.30 9.44
N LEU A 150 -19.32 -6.01 10.71
CA LEU A 150 -18.69 -6.69 11.83
C LEU A 150 -18.90 -8.21 11.68
N ASP A 151 -17.94 -8.97 12.15
CA ASP A 151 -17.86 -10.43 12.02
C ASP A 151 -17.75 -10.99 10.58
N SER A 152 -17.65 -10.13 9.55
CA SER A 152 -17.32 -10.61 8.21
C SER A 152 -15.97 -11.33 8.22
N GLU A 153 -15.95 -12.53 7.61
CA GLU A 153 -14.75 -13.36 7.49
C GLU A 153 -14.06 -13.11 6.15
N VAL A 154 -12.73 -13.04 6.15
CA VAL A 154 -11.88 -12.85 4.98
C VAL A 154 -10.61 -13.68 5.15
N ALA A 155 -9.84 -13.85 4.08
CA ALA A 155 -8.49 -14.41 4.21
C ALA A 155 -7.44 -13.39 3.75
N LEU A 156 -6.28 -13.45 4.37
CA LEU A 156 -5.18 -12.50 4.17
C LEU A 156 -3.87 -13.24 3.88
N ARG A 157 -3.06 -12.68 2.99
CA ARG A 157 -1.69 -13.13 2.75
C ARG A 157 -0.78 -11.92 2.62
N VAL A 158 0.29 -11.87 3.40
CA VAL A 158 1.26 -10.76 3.37
C VAL A 158 2.11 -10.82 2.11
N GLY A 159 2.41 -9.66 1.56
CA GLY A 159 3.33 -9.49 0.45
C GLY A 159 3.97 -8.09 0.40
N GLY A 160 4.92 -7.95 -0.52
CA GLY A 160 5.60 -6.69 -0.80
C GLY A 160 7.00 -6.59 -0.22
N ASP A 161 7.83 -5.82 -0.95
CA ASP A 161 9.24 -5.57 -0.63
C ASP A 161 9.48 -4.13 -0.15
N PHE A 162 8.41 -3.37 0.02
CA PHE A 162 8.43 -1.99 0.53
C PHE A 162 8.16 -2.02 2.04
N PHE A 163 9.22 -1.99 2.85
CA PHE A 163 9.10 -2.04 4.31
C PHE A 163 10.31 -1.41 5.00
N PHE A 164 10.15 -1.08 6.28
CA PHE A 164 11.22 -0.71 7.20
C PHE A 164 11.22 -1.68 8.39
N ASP A 165 12.33 -2.40 8.56
CA ASP A 165 12.49 -3.48 9.56
C ASP A 165 13.92 -3.52 10.09
N PRO A 166 14.35 -2.52 10.89
CA PRO A 166 15.71 -2.44 11.39
C PRO A 166 15.98 -3.51 12.46
N GLN A 167 17.19 -4.05 12.46
CA GLN A 167 17.63 -4.95 13.50
C GLN A 167 18.08 -4.15 14.74
N PRO A 168 18.04 -4.74 15.95
CA PRO A 168 18.40 -4.04 17.19
C PRO A 168 19.81 -3.42 17.19
N THR A 169 20.74 -3.95 16.39
CA THR A 169 22.14 -3.51 16.29
C THR A 169 22.41 -2.61 15.08
N ASP A 170 21.41 -2.38 14.23
CA ASP A 170 21.62 -1.53 13.06
C ASP A 170 21.89 -0.06 13.49
N PRO A 171 22.70 0.67 12.71
CA PRO A 171 22.93 2.08 12.97
C PRO A 171 21.63 2.88 12.83
N SER A 172 21.51 3.90 13.69
CA SER A 172 20.38 4.84 13.62
C SER A 172 20.34 5.53 12.25
N VAL A 173 19.15 5.64 11.65
CA VAL A 173 18.96 6.30 10.37
C VAL A 173 17.75 7.23 10.41
N ASP A 174 17.89 8.40 9.78
CA ASP A 174 16.77 9.34 9.60
C ASP A 174 15.83 8.84 8.51
N LEU A 175 14.53 9.04 8.72
CA LEU A 175 13.49 8.67 7.74
C LEU A 175 12.76 9.90 7.21
N LEU A 176 12.59 9.96 5.90
CA LEU A 176 11.70 10.90 5.22
C LEU A 176 10.57 10.14 4.54
N LEU A 177 9.36 10.23 5.09
CA LEU A 177 8.15 9.59 4.59
C LEU A 177 7.35 10.59 3.76
N ILE A 178 7.04 10.25 2.50
CA ILE A 178 6.33 11.16 1.58
C ILE A 178 5.08 10.47 1.04
N ALA A 179 3.92 10.92 1.50
CA ALA A 179 2.63 10.31 1.24
C ALA A 179 1.74 11.13 0.30
N GLY A 180 0.94 10.45 -0.53
CA GLY A 180 -0.15 11.06 -1.31
C GLY A 180 -1.46 10.28 -1.21
N GLY A 181 -2.52 10.90 -0.67
CA GLY A 181 -3.82 10.25 -0.49
C GLY A 181 -3.72 8.96 0.33
N VAL A 182 -4.29 7.85 -0.17
CA VAL A 182 -4.21 6.53 0.52
C VAL A 182 -2.81 5.91 0.52
N GLY A 183 -1.84 6.49 -0.19
CA GLY A 183 -0.43 6.11 -0.06
C GLY A 183 0.16 6.40 1.32
N ILE A 184 -0.58 7.07 2.20
CA ILE A 184 -0.23 7.19 3.62
C ILE A 184 -0.24 5.84 4.35
N ASN A 185 -1.01 4.85 3.91
CA ASN A 185 -1.19 3.59 4.64
C ASN A 185 0.12 2.89 4.99
N PRO A 186 1.00 2.50 4.04
CA PRO A 186 2.25 1.84 4.36
C PRO A 186 3.19 2.75 5.17
N LEU A 187 3.14 4.05 4.94
CA LEU A 187 3.97 5.02 5.66
C LEU A 187 3.46 5.28 7.09
N HIS A 188 2.15 5.19 7.31
CA HIS A 188 1.57 5.22 8.67
C HIS A 188 1.96 3.97 9.46
N SER A 189 2.00 2.80 8.81
CA SER A 189 2.53 1.58 9.41
C SER A 189 3.99 1.76 9.86
N ILE A 190 4.86 2.34 9.00
CA ILE A 190 6.26 2.65 9.33
C ILE A 190 6.34 3.67 10.48
N LEU A 191 5.56 4.74 10.44
CA LEU A 191 5.50 5.74 11.52
C LEU A 191 5.16 5.10 12.87
N LEU A 192 4.11 4.28 12.92
CA LEU A 192 3.69 3.60 14.14
C LEU A 192 4.74 2.59 14.63
N HIS A 193 5.42 1.91 13.72
CA HIS A 193 6.52 1.01 14.07
C HIS A 193 7.70 1.77 14.70
N ILE A 194 8.09 2.91 14.16
CA ILE A 194 9.11 3.80 14.75
C ILE A 194 8.70 4.24 16.16
N VAL A 195 7.43 4.57 16.37
CA VAL A 195 6.89 4.89 17.70
C VAL A 195 7.02 3.71 18.66
N ASP A 196 6.67 2.50 18.22
CA ASP A 196 6.81 1.28 19.02
C ASP A 196 8.29 1.03 19.37
N LEU A 197 9.23 1.23 18.45
CA LEU A 197 10.68 1.14 18.69
C LEU A 197 11.17 2.20 19.70
N HIS A 198 10.71 3.45 19.59
CA HIS A 198 11.03 4.48 20.59
C HIS A 198 10.51 4.12 21.99
N ARG A 199 9.30 3.61 22.10
CA ARG A 199 8.70 3.18 23.37
C ARG A 199 9.46 1.99 23.96
N LEU A 200 9.80 1.00 23.13
CA LEU A 200 10.61 -0.14 23.53
C LEU A 200 11.97 0.33 24.07
N ARG A 201 12.68 1.20 23.35
CA ARG A 201 13.97 1.74 23.77
C ARG A 201 13.89 2.48 25.09
N ARG A 202 12.84 3.27 25.31
CA ARG A 202 12.61 3.99 26.58
C ARG A 202 12.38 3.04 27.76
N SER A 203 11.68 1.93 27.54
CA SER A 203 11.32 0.97 28.60
C SER A 203 12.41 -0.03 28.91
N SER A 204 13.15 -0.53 27.89
CA SER A 204 14.16 -1.58 28.03
C SER A 204 15.61 -1.06 28.09
N GLY A 205 15.85 0.17 27.64
CA GLY A 205 17.21 0.74 27.48
C GLY A 205 18.02 0.11 26.34
N SER A 206 17.44 -0.82 25.57
CA SER A 206 18.09 -1.57 24.51
C SER A 206 17.25 -1.65 23.25
N GLY A 207 17.79 -2.23 22.17
CA GLY A 207 17.12 -2.33 20.87
C GLY A 207 17.54 -1.24 19.90
N TYR A 208 16.91 -1.20 18.74
CA TYR A 208 17.16 -0.18 17.70
C TYR A 208 16.89 1.24 18.23
N GLU A 209 17.78 2.16 17.92
CA GLU A 209 17.57 3.58 18.21
C GLU A 209 17.09 4.32 16.95
N PRO A 210 15.80 4.69 16.85
CA PRO A 210 15.32 5.40 15.68
C PRO A 210 15.94 6.79 15.56
N GLY A 211 16.33 7.19 14.34
CA GLY A 211 16.72 8.55 14.01
C GLY A 211 15.54 9.51 13.95
N LEU A 212 15.71 10.65 13.31
CA LEU A 212 14.64 11.62 13.10
C LEU A 212 13.67 11.10 12.03
N LEU A 213 12.38 11.23 12.29
CA LEU A 213 11.33 10.94 11.31
C LEU A 213 10.66 12.23 10.86
N ARG A 214 10.63 12.45 9.55
CA ARG A 214 9.91 13.54 8.92
C ARG A 214 8.84 12.97 7.98
N LEU A 215 7.61 13.44 8.13
CA LEU A 215 6.48 13.04 7.29
C LEU A 215 5.96 14.23 6.49
N CYS A 216 5.99 14.13 5.16
CA CYS A 216 5.31 15.04 4.22
C CYS A 216 4.09 14.33 3.63
N PHE A 217 2.87 14.74 4.01
CA PHE A 217 1.65 14.09 3.55
C PHE A 217 0.78 15.03 2.73
N SER A 218 0.53 14.68 1.46
CA SER A 218 -0.28 15.47 0.55
C SER A 218 -1.68 14.90 0.37
N GLY A 219 -2.69 15.75 0.56
CA GLY A 219 -4.10 15.48 0.29
C GLY A 219 -4.74 16.61 -0.54
N LYS A 220 -5.99 16.42 -0.96
CA LYS A 220 -6.73 17.50 -1.64
C LYS A 220 -7.06 18.62 -0.67
N ASN A 221 -7.57 18.26 0.48
CA ASN A 221 -7.95 19.17 1.56
C ASN A 221 -7.77 18.47 2.92
N THR A 222 -7.98 19.19 4.00
CA THR A 222 -7.80 18.67 5.37
C THR A 222 -8.76 17.54 5.75
N LYS A 223 -9.92 17.40 5.09
CA LYS A 223 -10.86 16.29 5.32
C LYS A 223 -10.36 14.97 4.74
N GLU A 224 -9.58 15.04 3.65
CA GLU A 224 -8.98 13.88 2.98
C GLU A 224 -7.64 13.43 3.59
N LEU A 225 -7.12 14.14 4.62
CA LEU A 225 -5.92 13.73 5.36
C LEU A 225 -6.28 12.64 6.37
N LEU A 226 -5.99 11.39 6.00
CA LEU A 226 -6.22 10.23 6.87
C LEU A 226 -5.28 10.27 8.07
N PHE A 227 -5.72 9.75 9.22
CA PHE A 227 -4.92 9.62 10.44
C PHE A 227 -4.33 10.94 10.98
N LYS A 228 -4.77 12.10 10.47
CA LYS A 228 -4.17 13.40 10.82
C LYS A 228 -4.12 13.65 12.33
N LYS A 229 -5.15 13.25 13.07
CA LYS A 229 -5.19 13.38 14.54
C LYS A 229 -4.07 12.55 15.18
N THR A 230 -3.98 11.26 14.87
CA THR A 230 -2.92 10.36 15.37
C THR A 230 -1.53 10.88 15.00
N ILE A 231 -1.32 11.31 13.75
CA ILE A 231 -0.03 11.83 13.28
C ILE A 231 0.38 13.07 14.07
N THR A 232 -0.53 14.03 14.28
CA THR A 232 -0.22 15.26 15.04
C THR A 232 -0.01 15.01 16.53
N GLU A 233 -0.76 14.08 17.13
CA GLU A 233 -0.56 13.64 18.51
C GLU A 233 0.82 13.01 18.71
N LEU A 234 1.24 12.13 17.80
CA LEU A 234 2.56 11.51 17.82
C LEU A 234 3.67 12.53 17.60
N ALA A 235 3.50 13.51 16.71
CA ALA A 235 4.47 14.58 16.52
C ALA A 235 4.62 15.47 17.78
N LYS A 236 3.56 15.63 18.57
CA LYS A 236 3.61 16.33 19.88
C LYS A 236 4.28 15.45 20.94
N GLU A 237 3.88 14.17 21.07
CA GLU A 237 4.43 13.22 22.05
C GLU A 237 5.95 13.02 21.86
N PHE A 238 6.39 12.90 20.61
CA PHE A 238 7.79 12.72 20.22
C PHE A 238 8.41 14.00 19.65
N SER A 239 8.10 15.14 20.27
CA SER A 239 8.65 16.44 19.85
C SER A 239 10.18 16.40 19.74
N GLY A 240 10.69 16.92 18.61
CA GLY A 240 12.12 16.85 18.27
C GLY A 240 12.58 15.54 17.63
N ARG A 241 11.77 14.47 17.66
CA ARG A 241 12.07 13.18 17.01
C ARG A 241 11.16 12.92 15.80
N ILE A 242 9.88 13.31 15.87
CA ILE A 242 8.90 13.15 14.81
C ILE A 242 8.37 14.52 14.41
N LYS A 243 8.44 14.84 13.12
CA LYS A 243 7.89 16.06 12.53
C LYS A 243 6.95 15.70 11.38
N CYS A 244 5.81 16.37 11.29
CA CYS A 244 4.89 16.19 10.17
C CYS A 244 4.53 17.52 9.51
N THR A 245 4.33 17.49 8.20
CA THR A 245 3.81 18.59 7.38
C THR A 245 2.75 18.07 6.44
N PHE A 246 1.57 18.65 6.45
CA PHE A 246 0.48 18.33 5.55
C PHE A 246 0.43 19.33 4.40
N HIS A 247 0.38 18.84 3.18
CA HIS A 247 0.24 19.64 1.96
C HIS A 247 -1.17 19.49 1.40
N VAL A 248 -1.94 20.58 1.33
CA VAL A 248 -3.31 20.57 0.81
C VAL A 248 -3.39 21.31 -0.52
N THR A 249 -3.81 20.61 -1.58
CA THR A 249 -3.70 21.11 -2.96
C THR A 249 -4.99 21.78 -3.47
N GLN A 250 -6.11 21.59 -2.79
CA GLN A 250 -7.44 22.08 -3.17
C GLN A 250 -8.26 22.47 -1.93
N GLN A 251 -7.61 23.14 -0.97
CA GLN A 251 -8.27 23.62 0.25
C GLN A 251 -9.15 24.85 -0.08
N THR A 252 -10.43 24.76 0.18
CA THR A 252 -11.39 25.85 -0.07
C THR A 252 -12.06 26.37 1.20
N SER A 253 -12.04 25.59 2.29
CA SER A 253 -12.57 25.98 3.59
C SER A 253 -11.44 26.39 4.55
N ASP A 254 -11.78 27.08 5.62
CA ASP A 254 -10.81 27.41 6.67
C ASP A 254 -10.18 26.16 7.28
N ILE A 255 -8.91 26.27 7.63
CA ILE A 255 -8.16 25.25 8.32
C ILE A 255 -8.36 25.44 9.82
N CYS A 256 -8.82 24.39 10.52
CA CYS A 256 -8.99 24.45 11.96
C CYS A 256 -7.68 24.83 12.66
N GLU A 257 -7.78 25.52 13.77
CA GLU A 257 -6.65 26.12 14.48
C GLU A 257 -5.60 25.08 14.90
N GLU A 258 -6.05 23.89 15.34
CA GLU A 258 -5.16 22.81 15.77
C GLU A 258 -4.32 22.23 14.63
N LEU A 259 -4.81 22.26 13.39
CA LEU A 259 -4.08 21.76 12.21
C LEU A 259 -3.21 22.84 11.54
N ARG A 260 -3.53 24.12 11.75
CA ARG A 260 -2.87 25.23 11.08
C ARG A 260 -1.34 25.19 11.17
N PRO A 261 -0.71 24.84 12.31
CA PRO A 261 0.75 24.75 12.41
C PRO A 261 1.39 23.66 11.54
N TYR A 262 0.61 22.68 11.10
CA TYR A 262 1.08 21.54 10.35
C TYR A 262 0.76 21.61 8.85
N VAL A 263 -0.07 22.59 8.41
CA VAL A 263 -0.61 22.63 7.05
C VAL A 263 0.06 23.68 6.20
N THR A 264 0.52 23.27 5.03
CA THR A 264 0.99 24.11 3.92
C THR A 264 0.02 23.99 2.76
N VAL A 265 -0.47 25.10 2.22
CA VAL A 265 -1.31 25.12 1.03
C VAL A 265 -0.42 24.99 -0.20
N GLY A 266 -0.73 24.02 -1.07
CA GLY A 266 0.03 23.73 -2.28
C GLY A 266 0.57 22.31 -2.33
N ARG A 267 1.35 22.04 -3.39
CA ARG A 267 1.99 20.74 -3.60
C ARG A 267 3.32 20.67 -2.83
N ILE A 268 3.78 19.44 -2.59
CA ILE A 268 5.16 19.19 -2.18
C ILE A 268 6.08 19.66 -3.30
N THR A 269 7.08 20.47 -2.95
CA THR A 269 8.05 21.05 -3.88
C THR A 269 9.48 20.73 -3.41
N GLU A 270 10.45 20.84 -4.32
CA GLU A 270 11.87 20.68 -4.00
C GLU A 270 12.30 21.58 -2.84
N GLN A 271 11.85 22.85 -2.84
CA GLN A 271 12.12 23.78 -1.77
C GLN A 271 11.55 23.31 -0.41
N SER A 272 10.35 22.73 -0.40
CA SER A 272 9.75 22.21 0.84
C SER A 272 10.42 20.93 1.34
N LEU A 273 11.11 20.21 0.46
CA LEU A 273 11.88 19.02 0.81
C LEU A 273 13.31 19.34 1.25
N ALA A 274 13.90 20.44 0.78
CA ALA A 274 15.29 20.79 1.06
C ALA A 274 15.59 20.82 2.57
N ASP A 275 14.67 21.38 3.38
CA ASP A 275 14.79 21.43 4.86
C ASP A 275 14.46 20.09 5.55
N GLN A 276 13.96 19.09 4.79
CA GLN A 276 13.56 17.79 5.33
C GLN A 276 14.60 16.71 5.05
N VAL A 277 15.45 16.89 4.05
CA VAL A 277 16.48 15.92 3.65
C VAL A 277 17.70 16.06 4.56
N SER A 278 18.19 14.94 5.12
CA SER A 278 19.52 14.80 5.68
C SER A 278 20.39 13.93 4.78
N LYS A 279 21.72 14.04 4.88
CA LYS A 279 22.67 13.42 3.94
C LYS A 279 22.48 11.91 3.76
N ASP A 280 22.13 11.21 4.84
CA ASP A 280 22.04 9.75 4.87
C ASP A 280 20.61 9.27 5.21
N CYS A 281 19.58 10.09 4.89
CA CYS A 281 18.19 9.69 5.18
C CYS A 281 17.67 8.65 4.18
N LEU A 282 16.87 7.69 4.68
CA LEU A 282 16.07 6.82 3.83
C LEU A 282 14.74 7.48 3.51
N CYS A 283 14.42 7.55 2.24
CA CYS A 283 13.19 8.17 1.74
C CYS A 283 12.19 7.09 1.31
N TYR A 284 10.99 7.10 1.89
CA TYR A 284 9.91 6.19 1.52
C TYR A 284 8.76 6.99 0.90
N ILE A 285 8.39 6.66 -0.34
CA ILE A 285 7.40 7.40 -1.12
C ILE A 285 6.26 6.48 -1.51
N CYS A 286 5.02 6.85 -1.19
CA CYS A 286 3.84 6.16 -1.68
C CYS A 286 2.71 7.16 -1.99
N GLY A 287 2.13 7.04 -3.19
CA GLY A 287 1.10 7.97 -3.64
C GLY A 287 0.84 7.86 -5.14
N PRO A 288 0.15 8.82 -5.77
CA PRO A 288 -0.14 8.80 -7.21
C PRO A 288 1.14 8.81 -8.07
N PRO A 289 1.16 8.13 -9.26
CA PRO A 289 2.35 8.02 -10.12
C PRO A 289 3.03 9.35 -10.46
N PRO A 290 2.29 10.41 -10.83
CA PRO A 290 2.91 11.69 -11.13
C PRO A 290 3.62 12.29 -9.92
N MET A 291 3.10 12.08 -8.70
CA MET A 291 3.73 12.54 -7.46
C MET A 291 5.01 11.76 -7.19
N ILE A 292 4.98 10.41 -7.26
CA ILE A 292 6.18 9.58 -7.05
C ILE A 292 7.28 10.01 -7.99
N LYS A 293 6.97 10.15 -9.29
CA LYS A 293 7.95 10.57 -10.31
C LYS A 293 8.56 11.95 -9.99
N ALA A 294 7.70 12.93 -9.66
CA ALA A 294 8.15 14.29 -9.38
C ALA A 294 9.01 14.35 -8.10
N VAL A 295 8.54 13.71 -7.02
CA VAL A 295 9.24 13.70 -5.74
C VAL A 295 10.56 12.94 -5.81
N SER A 296 10.62 11.79 -6.49
CA SER A 296 11.89 11.06 -6.68
C SER A 296 12.91 11.93 -7.39
N GLN A 297 12.50 12.64 -8.46
CA GLN A 297 13.42 13.55 -9.17
C GLN A 297 13.88 14.72 -8.28
N GLN A 298 12.99 15.30 -7.47
CA GLN A 298 13.33 16.38 -6.54
C GLN A 298 14.33 15.92 -5.48
N LEU A 299 14.17 14.69 -4.93
CA LEU A 299 15.12 14.13 -3.97
C LEU A 299 16.49 13.86 -4.61
N GLU A 300 16.53 13.35 -5.84
CA GLU A 300 17.78 13.19 -6.59
C GLU A 300 18.47 14.54 -6.82
N ASN A 301 17.73 15.60 -7.17
CA ASN A 301 18.26 16.96 -7.33
C ASN A 301 18.84 17.52 -6.01
N LEU A 302 18.26 17.15 -4.87
CA LEU A 302 18.73 17.49 -3.53
C LEU A 302 19.91 16.63 -3.05
N GLY A 303 20.40 15.70 -3.89
CA GLY A 303 21.56 14.87 -3.62
C GLY A 303 21.29 13.58 -2.85
N VAL A 304 20.02 13.16 -2.71
CA VAL A 304 19.69 11.86 -2.11
C VAL A 304 20.06 10.75 -3.08
N PRO A 305 20.88 9.77 -2.68
CA PRO A 305 21.23 8.61 -3.52
C PRO A 305 20.00 7.80 -3.91
N LYS A 306 19.99 7.27 -5.13
CA LYS A 306 18.83 6.48 -5.64
C LYS A 306 18.51 5.25 -4.81
N GLU A 307 19.53 4.61 -4.27
CA GLU A 307 19.43 3.46 -3.37
C GLU A 307 18.76 3.80 -2.04
N CYS A 308 18.75 5.06 -1.64
CA CYS A 308 18.05 5.56 -0.45
C CYS A 308 16.61 6.00 -0.75
N ILE A 309 16.16 5.93 -2.01
CA ILE A 309 14.80 6.34 -2.41
C ILE A 309 13.96 5.09 -2.70
N HIS A 310 13.11 4.72 -1.76
CA HIS A 310 12.18 3.60 -1.86
C HIS A 310 10.80 4.11 -2.24
N PHE A 311 10.13 3.43 -3.17
CA PHE A 311 8.76 3.80 -3.53
C PHE A 311 7.88 2.59 -3.81
N GLU A 312 6.59 2.70 -3.52
CA GLU A 312 5.59 1.71 -3.84
C GLU A 312 4.55 2.26 -4.83
N LYS A 313 4.26 1.47 -5.88
CA LYS A 313 3.30 1.81 -6.95
C LYS A 313 2.14 0.81 -6.95
N TRP A 314 0.90 1.33 -6.96
CA TRP A 314 -0.33 0.52 -6.92
C TRP A 314 -1.13 0.49 -8.24
N TRP A 315 -0.59 0.92 -9.35
CA TRP A 315 -1.25 1.04 -10.67
C TRP A 315 -0.37 0.60 -11.84
#